data_4ec55b2b023541c453510a141ccc891c
#
_entry.id   4ec55b2b023541c453510a141ccc891c
#
_cell.length_a   1.000
_cell.length_b   1.000
_cell.length_c   1.000
_cell.angle_alpha   90.00
_cell.angle_beta   90.00
_cell.angle_gamma   90.00
#
_symmetry.space_group_name_H-M   'P 1'
#
loop_
_entity.id
_entity.type
_entity.pdbx_description
1 polymer ?
#
loop_
_entity_poly.entity_id
_entity_poly.type
_entity_poly.pdbx_seq_one_letter_code
_entity_poly.pdbx_strand_id
1 'polypeptide(L)'
;LFGVGLKLLVRRPLTAQIIGIPTWFVATEWLRSSFPFGGFPWGRIAWGQASGPISWLIRLGGPALVTLAVVLIGLLLALSIRKHRAPAYSLAGVVAVIAAYALLIPATPADRTVDVVAVQGNVPRLGLDFNAQRRAVLDNHVRRTEKLESDPDIVIWPENSSDVNPFTDPAARQQIERVQRSIDAPILVGTVSPEHNTMVVWDSEGPGESHVKRFLQPFGEYMPFRDFLRRFSEHVDRAGNFQPGDDNGVVHMNGVPVGVATCYEVSFDGAFRMAVQGGAQILTSPTNNATFGFTDMTYQQLAMSRMRAKEYDRAVVVAATSGVSAIVKPDGSVEQRTAIFTSDALEAELPLSDTMTLSARVGPWVEWILAILGLLSVAFTYRRGKKAFHD
;
A
#
# COMPACT_ATOMS: atom_id res chain seq x y z
N LEU A 1 -6.15 -18.95 -15.52
CA LEU A 1 -5.16 -19.83 -14.87
C LEU A 1 -5.73 -20.53 -13.65
N PHE A 2 -6.31 -19.83 -12.68
CA PHE A 2 -6.85 -20.45 -11.45
C PHE A 2 -7.81 -21.60 -11.75
N GLY A 3 -8.83 -21.40 -12.60
CA GLY A 3 -9.83 -22.43 -12.94
C GLY A 3 -9.25 -23.70 -13.55
N VAL A 4 -8.15 -23.60 -14.30
CA VAL A 4 -7.46 -24.79 -14.88
C VAL A 4 -6.88 -25.67 -13.78
N GLY A 5 -6.13 -25.10 -12.86
CA GLY A 5 -5.56 -25.86 -11.74
C GLY A 5 -6.65 -26.38 -10.79
N LEU A 6 -7.69 -25.56 -10.53
CA LEU A 6 -8.84 -25.96 -9.70
C LEU A 6 -9.52 -27.22 -10.27
N LYS A 7 -9.77 -27.28 -11.59
CA LYS A 7 -10.36 -28.46 -12.27
C LYS A 7 -9.55 -29.74 -12.04
N LEU A 8 -8.23 -29.64 -11.96
CA LEU A 8 -7.34 -30.78 -11.70
C LEU A 8 -7.40 -31.17 -10.21
N LEU A 9 -7.38 -30.21 -9.30
CA LEU A 9 -7.27 -30.41 -7.85
C LEU A 9 -8.57 -30.94 -7.22
N VAL A 10 -9.75 -30.48 -7.65
CA VAL A 10 -11.04 -30.92 -7.10
C VAL A 10 -11.35 -32.40 -7.28
N ARG A 11 -10.64 -33.09 -8.18
CA ARG A 11 -10.76 -34.54 -8.43
C ARG A 11 -9.83 -35.37 -7.54
N ARG A 12 -9.07 -34.76 -6.66
CA ARG A 12 -8.07 -35.42 -5.80
C ARG A 12 -8.63 -35.70 -4.40
N PRO A 13 -7.95 -36.57 -3.62
CA PRO A 13 -8.29 -36.79 -2.22
C PRO A 13 -8.38 -35.46 -1.44
N LEU A 14 -9.19 -35.45 -0.41
CA LEU A 14 -9.50 -34.25 0.38
C LEU A 14 -8.24 -33.53 0.90
N THR A 15 -7.25 -34.26 1.38
CA THR A 15 -5.97 -33.70 1.84
C THR A 15 -5.23 -32.91 0.74
N ALA A 16 -5.23 -33.44 -0.49
CA ALA A 16 -4.62 -32.76 -1.63
C ALA A 16 -5.42 -31.49 -2.04
N GLN A 17 -6.75 -31.50 -1.88
CA GLN A 17 -7.58 -30.32 -2.11
C GLN A 17 -7.31 -29.23 -1.07
N ILE A 18 -7.25 -29.58 0.23
CA ILE A 18 -7.02 -28.66 1.34
C ILE A 18 -5.66 -27.95 1.22
N ILE A 19 -4.65 -28.63 0.74
CA ILE A 19 -3.32 -28.03 0.53
C ILE A 19 -3.24 -27.36 -0.84
N GLY A 20 -3.64 -28.05 -1.89
CA GLY A 20 -3.38 -27.64 -3.27
C GLY A 20 -4.23 -26.45 -3.72
N ILE A 21 -5.51 -26.36 -3.33
CA ILE A 21 -6.39 -25.28 -3.80
C ILE A 21 -5.99 -23.93 -3.22
N PRO A 22 -5.79 -23.76 -1.90
CA PRO A 22 -5.35 -22.48 -1.35
C PRO A 22 -3.96 -22.05 -1.84
N THR A 23 -3.00 -22.97 -1.89
CA THR A 23 -1.65 -22.64 -2.37
C THR A 23 -1.62 -22.32 -3.86
N TRP A 24 -2.44 -23.00 -4.68
CA TRP A 24 -2.61 -22.65 -6.10
C TRP A 24 -3.24 -21.27 -6.29
N PHE A 25 -4.18 -20.90 -5.43
CA PHE A 25 -4.74 -19.54 -5.46
C PHE A 25 -3.66 -18.52 -5.18
N VAL A 26 -2.84 -18.71 -4.12
CA VAL A 26 -1.71 -17.83 -3.82
C VAL A 26 -0.72 -17.77 -4.99
N ALA A 27 -0.42 -18.89 -5.66
CA ALA A 27 0.46 -18.91 -6.84
C ALA A 27 -0.10 -18.05 -8.00
N THR A 28 -1.41 -18.11 -8.24
CA THR A 28 -2.03 -17.29 -9.30
C THR A 28 -2.12 -15.82 -8.92
N GLU A 29 -2.32 -15.50 -7.63
CA GLU A 29 -2.29 -14.14 -7.11
C GLU A 29 -0.88 -13.55 -7.16
N TRP A 30 0.14 -14.33 -6.75
CA TRP A 30 1.55 -13.96 -6.89
C TRP A 30 1.91 -13.65 -8.34
N LEU A 31 1.53 -14.50 -9.30
CA LEU A 31 1.80 -14.26 -10.72
C LEU A 31 1.19 -12.95 -11.20
N ARG A 32 -0.08 -12.68 -10.87
CA ARG A 32 -0.75 -11.42 -11.22
C ARG A 32 -0.10 -10.21 -10.54
N SER A 33 0.38 -10.39 -9.31
CA SER A 33 1.00 -9.32 -8.51
C SER A 33 2.46 -9.05 -8.87
N SER A 34 3.06 -9.89 -9.75
CA SER A 34 4.47 -9.77 -10.14
C SER A 34 4.65 -9.58 -11.65
N PHE A 35 3.70 -10.03 -12.48
CA PHE A 35 3.83 -10.07 -13.94
C PHE A 35 2.49 -9.79 -14.64
N PRO A 36 2.49 -9.07 -15.80
CA PRO A 36 3.59 -8.35 -16.42
C PRO A 36 3.84 -6.96 -15.78
N PHE A 37 4.91 -6.29 -16.17
CA PHE A 37 5.23 -4.89 -15.82
C PHE A 37 5.29 -4.59 -14.31
N GLY A 38 5.79 -5.51 -13.51
CA GLY A 38 5.79 -5.40 -12.05
C GLY A 38 4.51 -5.92 -11.39
N GLY A 39 3.50 -6.28 -12.19
CA GLY A 39 2.25 -6.85 -11.72
C GLY A 39 1.20 -5.83 -11.26
N PHE A 40 0.07 -6.37 -10.75
CA PHE A 40 -1.04 -5.59 -10.23
C PHE A 40 -1.47 -6.13 -8.85
N PRO A 41 -0.73 -5.78 -7.77
CA PRO A 41 -1.01 -6.26 -6.42
C PRO A 41 -2.24 -5.63 -5.77
N TRP A 42 -2.82 -4.57 -6.35
CA TRP A 42 -4.04 -3.90 -5.88
C TRP A 42 -5.21 -4.87 -5.65
N GLY A 43 -5.37 -5.86 -6.50
CA GLY A 43 -6.48 -6.81 -6.45
C GLY A 43 -6.27 -8.01 -5.50
N ARG A 44 -5.35 -8.00 -4.53
CA ARG A 44 -5.17 -9.09 -3.56
C ARG A 44 -6.37 -9.21 -2.63
N ILE A 45 -6.81 -10.45 -2.36
CA ILE A 45 -7.93 -10.72 -1.43
C ILE A 45 -7.63 -10.21 -0.02
N ALA A 46 -6.38 -10.22 0.38
CA ALA A 46 -5.93 -9.78 1.69
C ALA A 46 -6.43 -8.38 2.05
N TRP A 47 -6.47 -7.45 1.10
CA TRP A 47 -6.88 -6.06 1.35
C TRP A 47 -8.32 -5.92 1.84
N GLY A 48 -9.20 -6.82 1.41
CA GLY A 48 -10.59 -6.88 1.86
C GLY A 48 -10.76 -7.37 3.31
N GLN A 49 -9.68 -7.80 3.98
CA GLN A 49 -9.74 -8.36 5.34
C GLN A 49 -9.37 -7.34 6.44
N ALA A 50 -9.22 -6.07 6.14
CA ALA A 50 -8.67 -5.06 7.04
C ALA A 50 -9.36 -4.95 8.41
N SER A 51 -10.63 -5.32 8.53
CA SER A 51 -11.42 -5.20 9.77
C SER A 51 -11.61 -6.51 10.53
N GLY A 52 -11.24 -7.67 9.96
CA GLY A 52 -11.49 -8.98 10.57
C GLY A 52 -10.28 -9.55 11.33
N PRO A 53 -10.46 -10.59 12.16
CA PRO A 53 -9.37 -11.23 12.89
C PRO A 53 -8.34 -11.90 11.97
N ILE A 54 -8.72 -12.31 10.77
CA ILE A 54 -7.82 -12.89 9.75
C ILE A 54 -6.72 -11.90 9.37
N SER A 55 -7.00 -10.59 9.41
CA SER A 55 -6.02 -9.55 9.07
C SER A 55 -4.73 -9.63 9.88
N TRP A 56 -4.78 -10.12 11.11
CA TRP A 56 -3.62 -10.22 11.99
C TRP A 56 -2.57 -11.22 11.51
N LEU A 57 -2.95 -12.18 10.67
CA LEU A 57 -2.00 -13.10 10.03
C LEU A 57 -0.98 -12.38 9.14
N ILE A 58 -1.27 -11.14 8.74
CA ILE A 58 -0.36 -10.33 7.93
C ILE A 58 0.98 -10.08 8.66
N ARG A 59 0.99 -9.99 10.00
CA ARG A 59 2.22 -9.85 10.82
C ARG A 59 3.16 -11.05 10.71
N LEU A 60 2.63 -12.23 10.35
CA LEU A 60 3.39 -13.48 10.28
C LEU A 60 3.98 -13.74 8.88
N GLY A 61 3.22 -13.47 7.84
CA GLY A 61 3.63 -13.88 6.49
C GLY A 61 3.07 -12.99 5.37
N GLY A 62 2.75 -11.74 5.70
CA GLY A 62 2.27 -10.77 4.72
C GLY A 62 0.91 -11.09 4.11
N PRO A 63 0.54 -10.40 3.02
CA PRO A 63 -0.74 -10.59 2.34
C PRO A 63 -0.98 -12.03 1.85
N ALA A 64 0.08 -12.74 1.47
CA ALA A 64 -0.02 -14.12 0.96
C ALA A 64 -0.58 -15.10 2.01
N LEU A 65 -0.19 -14.95 3.29
CA LEU A 65 -0.71 -15.80 4.36
C LEU A 65 -2.19 -15.49 4.66
N VAL A 66 -2.58 -14.22 4.59
CA VAL A 66 -3.99 -13.79 4.71
C VAL A 66 -4.82 -14.39 3.57
N THR A 67 -4.34 -14.27 2.34
CA THR A 67 -4.99 -14.90 1.16
C THR A 67 -5.15 -16.41 1.33
N LEU A 68 -4.09 -17.11 1.76
CA LEU A 68 -4.14 -18.54 2.05
C LEU A 68 -5.26 -18.88 3.04
N ALA A 69 -5.33 -18.14 4.16
CA ALA A 69 -6.32 -18.37 5.21
C ALA A 69 -7.75 -18.14 4.71
N VAL A 70 -8.00 -17.07 3.95
CA VAL A 70 -9.32 -16.77 3.37
C VAL A 70 -9.78 -17.89 2.44
N VAL A 71 -8.91 -18.33 1.54
CA VAL A 71 -9.24 -19.40 0.57
C VAL A 71 -9.43 -20.74 1.27
N LEU A 72 -8.60 -21.04 2.29
CA LEU A 72 -8.73 -22.26 3.09
C LEU A 72 -10.07 -22.27 3.85
N ILE A 73 -10.44 -21.19 4.52
CA ILE A 73 -11.72 -21.05 5.22
C ILE A 73 -12.88 -21.23 4.25
N GLY A 74 -12.84 -20.58 3.09
CA GLY A 74 -13.87 -20.72 2.06
C GLY A 74 -14.01 -22.16 1.55
N LEU A 75 -12.88 -22.85 1.34
CA LEU A 75 -12.86 -24.27 0.94
C LEU A 75 -13.44 -25.17 2.03
N LEU A 76 -13.00 -25.03 3.27
CA LEU A 76 -13.49 -25.81 4.40
C LEU A 76 -15.00 -25.60 4.64
N LEU A 77 -15.47 -24.37 4.49
CA LEU A 77 -16.90 -24.05 4.56
C LEU A 77 -17.68 -24.78 3.45
N ALA A 78 -17.21 -24.70 2.19
CA ALA A 78 -17.86 -25.36 1.06
C ALA A 78 -17.91 -26.90 1.23
N LEU A 79 -16.86 -27.50 1.78
CA LEU A 79 -16.81 -28.92 2.10
C LEU A 79 -17.74 -29.30 3.25
N SER A 80 -17.87 -28.45 4.26
CA SER A 80 -18.75 -28.66 5.43
C SER A 80 -20.23 -28.64 5.02
N ILE A 81 -20.62 -27.77 4.09
CA ILE A 81 -21.98 -27.70 3.52
C ILE A 81 -22.35 -29.01 2.84
N ARG A 82 -21.38 -29.72 2.25
CA ARG A 82 -21.57 -31.05 1.67
C ARG A 82 -21.67 -32.19 2.69
N LYS A 83 -21.92 -31.85 3.98
CA LYS A 83 -22.11 -32.78 5.11
C LYS A 83 -20.87 -33.62 5.48
N HIS A 84 -19.67 -33.13 5.20
CA HIS A 84 -18.43 -33.71 5.69
C HIS A 84 -18.12 -33.17 7.10
N ARG A 85 -18.12 -34.02 8.14
CA ARG A 85 -17.90 -33.60 9.54
C ARG A 85 -16.45 -33.16 9.80
N ALA A 86 -15.45 -33.86 9.22
CA ALA A 86 -14.06 -33.52 9.45
C ALA A 86 -13.67 -32.11 8.97
N PRO A 87 -14.06 -31.63 7.77
CA PRO A 87 -13.86 -30.22 7.38
C PRO A 87 -14.55 -29.21 8.30
N ALA A 88 -15.71 -29.53 8.87
CA ALA A 88 -16.39 -28.64 9.82
C ALA A 88 -15.60 -28.46 11.12
N TYR A 89 -15.04 -29.53 11.69
CA TYR A 89 -14.14 -29.44 12.84
C TYR A 89 -12.83 -28.71 12.51
N SER A 90 -12.26 -28.95 11.31
CA SER A 90 -11.06 -28.23 10.86
C SER A 90 -11.33 -26.73 10.69
N LEU A 91 -12.48 -26.35 10.15
CA LEU A 91 -12.91 -24.97 10.03
C LEU A 91 -13.00 -24.30 11.40
N ALA A 92 -13.68 -24.93 12.35
CA ALA A 92 -13.79 -24.40 13.72
C ALA A 92 -12.41 -24.25 14.37
N GLY A 93 -11.52 -25.22 14.21
CA GLY A 93 -10.14 -25.16 14.71
C GLY A 93 -9.33 -24.01 14.09
N VAL A 94 -9.37 -23.85 12.79
CA VAL A 94 -8.66 -22.75 12.07
C VAL A 94 -9.19 -21.39 12.56
N VAL A 95 -10.49 -21.21 12.63
CA VAL A 95 -11.10 -19.95 13.09
C VAL A 95 -10.71 -19.66 14.54
N ALA A 96 -10.75 -20.69 15.42
CA ALA A 96 -10.37 -20.54 16.81
C ALA A 96 -8.90 -20.15 16.99
N VAL A 97 -7.97 -20.76 16.24
CA VAL A 97 -6.54 -20.43 16.28
C VAL A 97 -6.30 -18.99 15.82
N ILE A 98 -6.95 -18.55 14.72
CA ILE A 98 -6.83 -17.19 14.22
C ILE A 98 -7.37 -16.18 15.24
N ALA A 99 -8.53 -16.47 15.83
CA ALA A 99 -9.12 -15.60 16.85
C ALA A 99 -8.24 -15.52 18.11
N ALA A 100 -7.75 -16.67 18.60
CA ALA A 100 -6.83 -16.70 19.74
C ALA A 100 -5.54 -15.92 19.46
N TYR A 101 -4.95 -16.08 18.28
CA TYR A 101 -3.77 -15.31 17.88
C TYR A 101 -4.05 -13.81 17.89
N ALA A 102 -5.18 -13.37 17.30
CA ALA A 102 -5.55 -11.96 17.28
C ALA A 102 -5.72 -11.34 18.68
N LEU A 103 -6.19 -12.14 19.66
CA LEU A 103 -6.34 -11.70 21.04
C LEU A 103 -5.01 -11.64 21.83
N LEU A 104 -3.99 -12.35 21.36
CA LEU A 104 -2.68 -12.42 22.02
C LEU A 104 -1.67 -11.39 21.50
N ILE A 105 -2.03 -10.60 20.47
CA ILE A 105 -1.13 -9.58 19.93
C ILE A 105 -1.02 -8.43 20.94
N PRO A 106 0.20 -8.11 21.41
CA PRO A 106 0.39 -6.99 22.32
C PRO A 106 0.09 -5.66 21.61
N ALA A 107 -0.33 -4.67 22.38
CA ALA A 107 -0.36 -3.31 21.93
C ALA A 107 1.06 -2.81 21.59
N THR A 108 1.18 -1.95 20.59
CA THR A 108 2.44 -1.28 20.28
C THR A 108 2.85 -0.39 21.46
N PRO A 109 4.07 -0.50 21.97
CA PRO A 109 4.56 0.42 22.99
C PRO A 109 4.51 1.87 22.49
N ALA A 110 4.18 2.79 23.38
CA ALA A 110 4.08 4.23 23.10
C ALA A 110 5.08 5.05 23.96
N ASP A 111 6.27 4.50 24.19
CA ASP A 111 7.28 5.16 25.02
C ASP A 111 7.87 6.43 24.38
N ARG A 112 7.79 6.52 23.04
CA ARG A 112 8.15 7.68 22.24
C ARG A 112 7.05 7.95 21.24
N THR A 113 6.69 9.21 21.12
CA THR A 113 5.63 9.69 20.22
C THR A 113 6.15 10.81 19.32
N VAL A 114 5.40 11.15 18.31
CA VAL A 114 5.63 12.26 17.39
C VAL A 114 4.30 12.91 17.03
N ASP A 115 4.25 14.23 17.06
CA ASP A 115 3.09 15.00 16.65
C ASP A 115 3.11 15.22 15.13
N VAL A 116 2.12 14.63 14.45
CA VAL A 116 2.06 14.59 12.97
C VAL A 116 0.83 15.28 12.47
N VAL A 117 1.00 16.10 11.43
CA VAL A 117 -0.11 16.66 10.67
C VAL A 117 -0.12 16.12 9.24
N ALA A 118 -1.25 15.55 8.84
CA ALA A 118 -1.53 15.19 7.43
C ALA A 118 -2.40 16.28 6.80
N VAL A 119 -1.90 16.94 5.75
CA VAL A 119 -2.62 18.04 5.08
C VAL A 119 -3.28 17.54 3.81
N GLN A 120 -4.57 17.84 3.66
CA GLN A 120 -5.36 17.68 2.43
C GLN A 120 -5.71 19.08 1.88
N GLY A 121 -4.98 19.53 0.85
CA GLY A 121 -5.23 20.86 0.26
C GLY A 121 -6.45 20.89 -0.64
N ASN A 122 -6.84 19.76 -1.19
CA ASN A 122 -7.83 19.57 -2.24
C ASN A 122 -7.36 20.05 -3.62
N VAL A 123 -8.01 19.54 -4.67
CA VAL A 123 -7.85 20.02 -6.04
C VAL A 123 -9.02 20.89 -6.46
N PRO A 124 -8.81 21.96 -7.24
CA PRO A 124 -9.87 22.94 -7.51
C PRO A 124 -11.10 22.39 -8.24
N ARG A 125 -10.91 21.49 -9.19
CA ARG A 125 -11.99 20.79 -9.94
C ARG A 125 -11.46 19.55 -10.67
N LEU A 126 -12.31 18.52 -10.80
CA LEU A 126 -12.11 17.40 -11.72
C LEU A 126 -12.27 17.86 -13.17
N GLY A 127 -11.33 17.50 -14.06
CA GLY A 127 -11.54 17.52 -15.51
C GLY A 127 -11.47 18.86 -16.23
N LEU A 128 -10.99 19.94 -15.60
CA LEU A 128 -10.79 21.21 -16.27
C LEU A 128 -9.32 21.42 -16.65
N ASP A 129 -9.13 22.27 -17.67
CA ASP A 129 -7.87 22.64 -18.32
C ASP A 129 -6.67 22.62 -17.34
N PHE A 130 -5.79 21.63 -17.50
CA PHE A 130 -4.65 21.36 -16.62
C PHE A 130 -3.74 22.60 -16.47
N ASN A 131 -3.67 23.43 -17.50
CA ASN A 131 -2.86 24.65 -17.50
C ASN A 131 -3.50 25.80 -16.69
N ALA A 132 -4.82 25.87 -16.62
CA ALA A 132 -5.53 26.90 -15.83
C ALA A 132 -5.51 26.61 -14.33
N GLN A 133 -5.21 25.37 -13.92
CA GLN A 133 -5.13 24.93 -12.53
C GLN A 133 -3.71 24.80 -12.00
N ARG A 134 -2.71 25.04 -12.87
CA ARG A 134 -1.31 25.01 -12.49
C ARG A 134 -1.07 25.94 -11.31
N ARG A 135 -0.38 25.45 -10.26
CA ARG A 135 -0.11 26.12 -9.00
C ARG A 135 -1.28 26.15 -7.99
N ALA A 136 -2.53 25.89 -8.40
CA ALA A 136 -3.65 25.94 -7.49
C ALA A 136 -3.63 24.82 -6.44
N VAL A 137 -3.01 23.69 -6.76
CA VAL A 137 -2.82 22.56 -5.82
C VAL A 137 -1.83 22.99 -4.73
N LEU A 138 -0.68 23.54 -5.11
CA LEU A 138 0.30 24.09 -4.16
C LEU A 138 -0.33 25.18 -3.26
N ASP A 139 -1.01 26.15 -3.86
CA ASP A 139 -1.66 27.25 -3.13
C ASP A 139 -2.69 26.74 -2.11
N ASN A 140 -3.39 25.65 -2.42
CA ASN A 140 -4.35 25.05 -1.49
C ASN A 140 -3.66 24.39 -0.30
N HIS A 141 -2.55 23.67 -0.53
CA HIS A 141 -1.77 23.04 0.54
C HIS A 141 -1.13 24.08 1.43
N VAL A 142 -0.53 25.14 0.86
CA VAL A 142 0.02 26.28 1.59
C VAL A 142 -1.05 26.93 2.47
N ARG A 143 -2.20 27.32 1.88
CA ARG A 143 -3.30 27.97 2.62
C ARG A 143 -3.88 27.10 3.74
N ARG A 144 -3.90 25.76 3.56
CA ARG A 144 -4.40 24.89 4.63
C ARG A 144 -3.37 24.76 5.74
N THR A 145 -2.09 24.68 5.41
CA THR A 145 -1.00 24.60 6.38
C THR A 145 -0.86 25.91 7.18
N GLU A 146 -1.00 27.08 6.55
CA GLU A 146 -1.00 28.39 7.25
C GLU A 146 -2.13 28.55 8.29
N LYS A 147 -3.14 27.67 8.29
CA LYS A 147 -4.26 27.65 9.23
C LYS A 147 -4.10 26.63 10.34
N LEU A 148 -2.96 25.98 10.45
CA LEU A 148 -2.68 25.11 11.60
C LEU A 148 -2.52 25.98 12.84
N GLU A 149 -3.12 25.52 13.94
CA GLU A 149 -3.06 26.17 15.25
C GLU A 149 -2.14 25.39 16.22
N SER A 150 -1.71 24.20 15.81
CA SER A 150 -0.80 23.32 16.54
C SER A 150 0.66 23.56 16.16
N ASP A 151 1.58 23.11 17.02
CA ASP A 151 3.02 23.08 16.78
C ASP A 151 3.44 21.63 16.50
N PRO A 152 3.28 21.10 15.27
CA PRO A 152 3.61 19.72 14.95
C PRO A 152 5.12 19.47 14.87
N ASP A 153 5.55 18.26 15.19
CA ASP A 153 6.93 17.83 14.94
C ASP A 153 7.21 17.63 13.45
N ILE A 154 6.22 17.12 12.70
CA ILE A 154 6.34 16.85 11.25
C ILE A 154 5.01 17.09 10.52
N VAL A 155 5.10 17.56 9.28
CA VAL A 155 3.93 17.78 8.42
C VAL A 155 4.07 16.94 7.14
N ILE A 156 3.02 16.22 6.78
CA ILE A 156 2.97 15.37 5.59
C ILE A 156 2.01 16.00 4.56
N TRP A 157 2.54 16.38 3.42
CA TRP A 157 1.77 16.74 2.24
C TRP A 157 1.64 15.55 1.30
N PRO A 158 0.57 15.49 0.46
CA PRO A 158 0.36 14.39 -0.45
C PRO A 158 1.32 14.38 -1.66
N GLU A 159 1.26 13.29 -2.41
CA GLU A 159 1.86 13.17 -3.74
C GLU A 159 1.36 14.32 -4.65
N ASN A 160 2.26 14.96 -5.40
CA ASN A 160 1.96 16.08 -6.29
C ASN A 160 1.29 17.28 -5.59
N SER A 161 1.54 17.47 -4.30
CA SER A 161 1.08 18.65 -3.57
C SER A 161 1.68 19.95 -4.11
N SER A 162 2.84 19.87 -4.73
CA SER A 162 3.37 20.92 -5.61
C SER A 162 3.20 20.48 -7.07
N ASP A 163 2.20 21.03 -7.74
CA ASP A 163 1.89 20.82 -9.17
C ASP A 163 2.83 21.63 -10.10
N VAL A 164 3.74 22.40 -9.51
CA VAL A 164 4.87 23.07 -10.16
C VAL A 164 6.16 22.58 -9.52
N ASN A 165 7.21 22.41 -10.32
CA ASN A 165 8.49 21.95 -9.81
C ASN A 165 9.19 23.09 -9.04
N PRO A 166 9.35 23.00 -7.70
CA PRO A 166 9.92 24.06 -6.87
C PRO A 166 11.45 24.21 -7.05
N PHE A 167 12.09 23.27 -7.74
CA PHE A 167 13.51 23.37 -8.08
C PHE A 167 13.76 24.26 -9.31
N THR A 168 12.74 24.48 -10.14
CA THR A 168 12.81 25.31 -11.35
C THR A 168 11.88 26.53 -11.30
N ASP A 169 10.93 26.59 -10.37
CA ASP A 169 10.03 27.73 -10.12
C ASP A 169 10.38 28.39 -8.77
N PRO A 170 11.11 29.53 -8.78
CA PRO A 170 11.52 30.22 -7.54
C PRO A 170 10.34 30.68 -6.68
N ALA A 171 9.19 30.98 -7.28
CA ALA A 171 8.04 31.45 -6.52
C ALA A 171 7.31 30.27 -5.82
N ALA A 172 7.28 29.07 -6.44
CA ALA A 172 6.81 27.86 -5.76
C ALA A 172 7.73 27.50 -4.57
N ARG A 173 9.05 27.58 -4.79
CA ARG A 173 10.05 27.40 -3.74
C ARG A 173 9.83 28.35 -2.57
N GLN A 174 9.71 29.65 -2.84
CA GLN A 174 9.48 30.66 -1.80
C GLN A 174 8.17 30.43 -1.03
N GLN A 175 7.12 29.94 -1.67
CA GLN A 175 5.87 29.60 -0.99
C GLN A 175 6.08 28.47 0.02
N ILE A 176 6.75 27.36 -0.37
CA ILE A 176 7.04 26.23 0.50
C ILE A 176 7.92 26.67 1.67
N GLU A 177 9.02 27.39 1.39
CA GLU A 177 9.91 27.93 2.43
C GLU A 177 9.24 28.89 3.39
N ARG A 178 8.28 29.71 2.91
CA ARG A 178 7.52 30.62 3.76
C ARG A 178 6.61 29.86 4.72
N VAL A 179 5.84 28.90 4.21
CA VAL A 179 4.92 28.14 5.07
C VAL A 179 5.68 27.24 6.04
N GLN A 180 6.78 26.65 5.62
CA GLN A 180 7.66 25.86 6.50
C GLN A 180 8.15 26.73 7.69
N ARG A 181 8.67 27.93 7.42
CA ARG A 181 9.09 28.86 8.48
C ARG A 181 7.94 29.32 9.39
N SER A 182 6.71 29.36 8.90
CA SER A 182 5.56 29.79 9.72
C SER A 182 5.10 28.73 10.73
N ILE A 183 5.38 27.47 10.48
CA ILE A 183 5.01 26.34 11.36
C ILE A 183 6.21 25.76 12.12
N ASP A 184 7.43 26.18 11.80
CA ASP A 184 8.70 25.72 12.39
C ASP A 184 8.87 24.20 12.43
N ALA A 185 8.32 23.48 11.44
CA ALA A 185 8.37 22.04 11.33
C ALA A 185 8.76 21.62 9.90
N PRO A 186 9.48 20.50 9.71
CA PRO A 186 9.76 19.96 8.38
C PRO A 186 8.46 19.50 7.70
N ILE A 187 8.37 19.75 6.39
CA ILE A 187 7.24 19.35 5.53
C ILE A 187 7.74 18.31 4.53
N LEU A 188 7.09 17.15 4.45
CA LEU A 188 7.28 16.22 3.35
C LEU A 188 6.43 16.69 2.16
N VAL A 189 7.06 17.16 1.10
CA VAL A 189 6.41 17.78 -0.07
C VAL A 189 6.45 16.85 -1.26
N GLY A 190 5.28 16.53 -1.85
CA GLY A 190 5.19 15.78 -3.11
C GLY A 190 5.40 16.70 -4.31
N THR A 191 6.38 16.38 -5.15
CA THR A 191 6.71 17.16 -6.35
C THR A 191 7.04 16.26 -7.53
N VAL A 192 6.96 16.81 -8.73
CA VAL A 192 7.28 16.09 -9.97
C VAL A 192 8.33 16.85 -10.77
N SER A 193 9.24 16.09 -11.37
CA SER A 193 10.12 16.52 -12.43
C SER A 193 9.73 15.81 -13.74
N PRO A 194 10.35 16.11 -14.88
CA PRO A 194 10.08 15.37 -16.12
C PRO A 194 10.34 13.86 -16.02
N GLU A 195 11.24 13.44 -15.14
CA GLU A 195 11.71 12.06 -15.03
C GLU A 195 11.34 11.38 -13.71
N HIS A 196 10.96 12.13 -12.67
CA HIS A 196 10.76 11.57 -11.34
C HIS A 196 9.51 12.13 -10.66
N ASN A 197 8.85 11.25 -9.92
CA ASN A 197 7.83 11.56 -8.92
C ASN A 197 8.49 11.42 -7.54
N THR A 198 8.58 12.51 -6.77
CA THR A 198 9.48 12.60 -5.63
C THR A 198 8.76 13.18 -4.41
N MET A 199 8.98 12.60 -3.25
CA MET A 199 8.66 13.17 -1.95
C MET A 199 9.93 13.76 -1.35
N VAL A 200 9.94 15.06 -1.04
CA VAL A 200 11.14 15.80 -0.56
C VAL A 200 10.85 16.38 0.81
N VAL A 201 11.74 16.17 1.75
CA VAL A 201 11.72 16.85 3.06
C VAL A 201 12.16 18.30 2.86
N TRP A 202 11.34 19.22 3.34
CA TRP A 202 11.60 20.65 3.33
C TRP A 202 11.69 21.15 4.76
N ASP A 203 12.84 21.58 5.19
CA ASP A 203 13.10 22.11 6.53
C ASP A 203 13.64 23.56 6.51
N SER A 204 14.21 24.02 7.63
CA SER A 204 14.78 25.36 7.76
C SER A 204 16.00 25.62 6.85
N GLU A 205 16.69 24.56 6.42
CA GLU A 205 17.84 24.63 5.50
C GLU A 205 17.39 24.57 4.02
N GLY A 206 16.11 24.26 3.78
CA GLY A 206 15.51 24.09 2.46
C GLY A 206 15.24 22.64 2.10
N PRO A 207 15.28 22.26 0.81
CA PRO A 207 15.05 20.87 0.38
C PRO A 207 16.22 19.97 0.78
N GLY A 208 15.92 18.90 1.52
CA GLY A 208 16.85 17.92 2.06
C GLY A 208 16.68 16.53 1.49
N GLU A 209 16.53 15.52 2.37
CA GLU A 209 16.34 14.12 2.00
C GLU A 209 15.07 13.91 1.15
N SER A 210 15.12 12.91 0.29
CA SER A 210 13.99 12.62 -0.59
C SER A 210 13.83 11.14 -0.85
N HIS A 211 12.58 10.75 -1.15
CA HIS A 211 12.21 9.45 -1.70
C HIS A 211 11.74 9.63 -3.14
N VAL A 212 12.38 8.96 -4.08
CA VAL A 212 11.92 8.86 -5.47
C VAL A 212 11.06 7.62 -5.63
N LYS A 213 9.84 7.79 -6.11
CA LYS A 213 8.89 6.70 -6.29
C LYS A 213 9.50 5.54 -7.06
N ARG A 214 9.52 4.36 -6.45
CA ARG A 214 10.18 3.16 -6.99
C ARG A 214 9.23 2.26 -7.76
N PHE A 215 8.01 2.04 -7.25
CA PHE A 215 7.01 1.20 -7.89
C PHE A 215 6.05 2.06 -8.70
N LEU A 216 6.44 2.30 -9.95
CA LEU A 216 5.68 3.16 -10.86
C LEU A 216 4.42 2.45 -11.39
N GLN A 217 3.37 3.23 -11.62
CA GLN A 217 2.12 2.74 -12.21
C GLN A 217 2.27 2.57 -13.73
N PRO A 218 2.20 1.34 -14.27
CA PRO A 218 2.20 1.12 -15.71
C PRO A 218 1.03 1.83 -16.38
N PHE A 219 1.25 2.34 -17.59
CA PHE A 219 0.28 3.06 -18.43
C PHE A 219 -0.15 4.43 -17.91
N GLY A 220 0.24 4.80 -16.69
CA GLY A 220 0.04 6.13 -16.12
C GLY A 220 1.35 6.89 -16.00
N GLU A 221 2.26 6.38 -15.18
CA GLU A 221 3.54 7.04 -14.87
C GLU A 221 4.65 6.68 -15.86
N TYR A 222 4.55 5.53 -16.49
CA TYR A 222 5.36 5.14 -17.64
C TYR A 222 4.57 4.26 -18.62
N MET A 223 5.01 4.23 -19.88
CA MET A 223 4.37 3.42 -20.93
C MET A 223 5.26 2.25 -21.31
N PRO A 224 4.91 1.01 -20.94
CA PRO A 224 5.59 -0.18 -21.44
C PRO A 224 5.47 -0.27 -22.96
N PHE A 225 6.57 -0.64 -23.66
CA PHE A 225 6.60 -0.77 -25.13
C PHE A 225 6.08 0.46 -25.87
N ARG A 226 6.37 1.67 -25.41
CA ARG A 226 5.85 2.94 -25.92
C ARG A 226 5.90 3.03 -27.44
N ASP A 227 7.05 2.77 -28.07
CA ASP A 227 7.25 2.90 -29.52
C ASP A 227 6.41 1.90 -30.33
N PHE A 228 6.15 0.71 -29.76
CA PHE A 228 5.26 -0.25 -30.38
C PHE A 228 3.79 0.19 -30.27
N LEU A 229 3.37 0.64 -29.08
CA LEU A 229 1.98 1.01 -28.80
C LEU A 229 1.55 2.33 -29.51
N ARG A 230 2.48 3.26 -29.77
CA ARG A 230 2.23 4.47 -30.57
C ARG A 230 1.65 4.19 -31.96
N ARG A 231 1.94 3.00 -32.52
CA ARG A 231 1.41 2.59 -33.82
C ARG A 231 -0.11 2.35 -33.80
N PHE A 232 -0.68 2.18 -32.60
CA PHE A 232 -2.09 1.81 -32.40
C PHE A 232 -2.91 2.90 -31.72
N SER A 233 -2.30 3.83 -30.99
CA SER A 233 -3.02 4.86 -30.25
C SER A 233 -2.15 6.08 -29.94
N GLU A 234 -2.70 7.28 -30.23
CA GLU A 234 -2.09 8.56 -29.84
C GLU A 234 -2.14 8.80 -28.31
N HIS A 235 -3.01 8.09 -27.60
CA HIS A 235 -3.13 8.22 -26.14
C HIS A 235 -1.92 7.72 -25.38
N VAL A 236 -1.04 6.96 -26.03
CA VAL A 236 0.22 6.47 -25.46
C VAL A 236 1.12 7.61 -24.95
N ASP A 237 1.07 8.77 -25.61
CA ASP A 237 1.88 9.94 -25.24
C ASP A 237 1.33 10.74 -24.05
N ARG A 238 0.15 10.39 -23.56
CA ARG A 238 -0.40 10.95 -22.31
C ARG A 238 0.18 10.31 -21.06
N ALA A 239 0.70 9.09 -21.16
CA ALA A 239 1.41 8.46 -20.04
C ALA A 239 2.73 9.18 -19.76
N GLY A 240 3.08 9.29 -18.49
CA GLY A 240 4.35 9.84 -18.04
C GLY A 240 5.57 9.08 -18.58
N ASN A 241 6.73 9.58 -18.28
CA ASN A 241 8.02 8.96 -18.64
C ASN A 241 8.93 8.86 -17.39
N PHE A 242 8.32 8.62 -16.24
CA PHE A 242 9.05 8.55 -14.98
C PHE A 242 9.99 7.35 -14.93
N GLN A 243 11.11 7.56 -14.26
CA GLN A 243 12.08 6.55 -13.92
C GLN A 243 11.91 6.14 -12.45
N PRO A 244 12.08 4.86 -12.13
CA PRO A 244 11.97 4.39 -10.75
C PRO A 244 13.17 4.85 -9.92
N GLY A 245 12.93 5.17 -8.64
CA GLY A 245 13.95 5.36 -7.63
C GLY A 245 14.62 4.06 -7.19
N ASP A 246 15.72 4.16 -6.47
CA ASP A 246 16.49 3.04 -5.94
C ASP A 246 16.73 3.10 -4.43
N ASP A 247 16.25 4.16 -3.76
CA ASP A 247 16.34 4.33 -2.32
C ASP A 247 15.47 3.31 -1.53
N ASN A 248 15.65 3.27 -0.22
CA ASN A 248 14.92 2.34 0.66
C ASN A 248 13.57 2.88 1.18
N GLY A 249 13.16 4.08 0.77
CA GLY A 249 11.94 4.73 1.18
C GLY A 249 11.98 5.35 2.57
N VAL A 250 13.15 5.57 3.17
CA VAL A 250 13.27 6.26 4.47
C VAL A 250 13.77 7.68 4.27
N VAL A 251 13.10 8.63 4.91
CA VAL A 251 13.55 10.01 5.05
C VAL A 251 13.51 10.41 6.53
N HIS A 252 14.38 11.31 6.95
CA HIS A 252 14.42 11.80 8.32
C HIS A 252 13.75 13.17 8.41
N MET A 253 12.80 13.28 9.34
CA MET A 253 12.06 14.52 9.61
C MET A 253 12.15 14.80 11.11
N ASN A 254 12.80 15.90 11.49
CA ASN A 254 13.05 16.25 12.91
C ASN A 254 13.66 15.08 13.70
N GLY A 255 14.59 14.33 13.09
CA GLY A 255 15.24 13.17 13.69
C GLY A 255 14.40 11.89 13.71
N VAL A 256 13.15 11.92 13.24
CA VAL A 256 12.27 10.75 13.14
C VAL A 256 12.45 10.08 11.76
N PRO A 257 12.81 8.79 11.70
CA PRO A 257 12.85 8.05 10.43
C PRO A 257 11.43 7.69 9.97
N VAL A 258 11.01 8.32 8.88
CA VAL A 258 9.68 8.18 8.27
C VAL A 258 9.79 7.28 7.02
N GLY A 259 9.02 6.21 6.99
CA GLY A 259 8.94 5.32 5.82
C GLY A 259 7.89 5.82 4.84
N VAL A 260 8.29 6.05 3.61
CA VAL A 260 7.44 6.61 2.55
C VAL A 260 7.09 5.51 1.53
N ALA A 261 5.80 5.39 1.21
CA ALA A 261 5.31 4.62 0.07
C ALA A 261 4.27 5.44 -0.67
N THR A 262 4.67 6.01 -1.81
CA THR A 262 3.88 7.00 -2.54
C THR A 262 2.75 6.34 -3.33
N CYS A 263 1.50 6.64 -2.97
CA CYS A 263 0.30 6.27 -3.71
C CYS A 263 0.19 4.77 -4.01
N TYR A 264 0.36 4.37 -5.29
CA TYR A 264 0.30 3.00 -5.76
C TYR A 264 1.28 2.04 -5.06
N GLU A 265 2.39 2.56 -4.51
CA GLU A 265 3.41 1.78 -3.83
C GLU A 265 2.90 1.04 -2.59
N VAL A 266 1.87 1.54 -1.91
CA VAL A 266 1.28 0.88 -0.73
C VAL A 266 0.80 -0.54 -1.04
N SER A 267 0.44 -0.82 -2.31
CA SER A 267 0.02 -2.14 -2.75
C SER A 267 1.16 -3.16 -2.84
N PHE A 268 2.41 -2.70 -2.98
CA PHE A 268 3.60 -3.55 -3.11
C PHE A 268 4.20 -3.91 -1.76
N ASP A 269 4.50 -5.19 -1.57
CA ASP A 269 5.08 -5.69 -0.32
C ASP A 269 6.50 -5.14 -0.08
N GLY A 270 7.22 -4.81 -1.16
CA GLY A 270 8.57 -4.28 -1.10
C GLY A 270 8.66 -2.88 -0.52
N ALA A 271 7.69 -1.99 -0.80
CA ALA A 271 7.77 -0.58 -0.46
C ALA A 271 8.00 -0.35 1.05
N PHE A 272 7.00 -0.59 1.86
CA PHE A 272 7.15 -0.39 3.31
C PHE A 272 8.09 -1.41 3.98
N ARG A 273 8.27 -2.62 3.42
CA ARG A 273 9.24 -3.56 3.99
C ARG A 273 10.67 -3.00 3.93
N MET A 274 11.07 -2.43 2.81
CA MET A 274 12.41 -1.81 2.69
C MET A 274 12.56 -0.65 3.67
N ALA A 275 11.55 0.20 3.81
CA ALA A 275 11.55 1.32 4.73
C ALA A 275 11.65 0.83 6.20
N VAL A 276 10.89 -0.18 6.59
CA VAL A 276 10.93 -0.76 7.95
C VAL A 276 12.29 -1.43 8.23
N GLN A 277 12.85 -2.14 7.25
CA GLN A 277 14.20 -2.71 7.36
C GLN A 277 15.28 -1.62 7.39
N GLY A 278 15.01 -0.46 6.79
CA GLY A 278 15.84 0.75 6.85
C GLY A 278 15.70 1.56 8.14
N GLY A 279 14.86 1.11 9.08
CA GLY A 279 14.70 1.74 10.40
C GLY A 279 13.53 2.71 10.53
N ALA A 280 12.61 2.78 9.55
CA ALA A 280 11.42 3.63 9.67
C ALA A 280 10.62 3.31 10.93
N GLN A 281 10.28 4.32 11.72
CA GLN A 281 9.54 4.19 12.97
C GLN A 281 8.04 4.52 12.83
N ILE A 282 7.70 5.31 11.82
CA ILE A 282 6.36 5.65 11.38
C ILE A 282 6.31 5.52 9.86
N LEU A 283 5.14 5.29 9.29
CA LEU A 283 4.94 5.12 7.85
C LEU A 283 4.02 6.20 7.31
N THR A 284 4.24 6.60 6.06
CA THR A 284 3.32 7.50 5.36
C THR A 284 3.03 7.02 3.94
N SER A 285 1.79 7.23 3.51
CA SER A 285 1.33 6.99 2.15
C SER A 285 0.78 8.29 1.54
N PRO A 286 1.68 9.20 1.10
CA PRO A 286 1.28 10.38 0.37
C PRO A 286 0.66 9.98 -0.98
N THR A 287 -0.51 10.51 -1.32
CA THR A 287 -1.24 10.00 -2.48
C THR A 287 -2.00 11.07 -3.26
N ASN A 288 -1.99 10.94 -4.59
CA ASN A 288 -2.82 11.77 -5.46
C ASN A 288 -4.01 10.97 -5.97
N ASN A 289 -5.16 11.12 -5.30
CA ASN A 289 -6.40 10.44 -5.61
C ASN A 289 -7.35 11.27 -6.50
N ALA A 290 -6.89 12.37 -7.08
CA ALA A 290 -7.75 13.27 -7.86
C ALA A 290 -8.46 12.55 -9.03
N THR A 291 -7.77 11.60 -9.67
CA THR A 291 -8.32 10.82 -10.78
C THR A 291 -9.27 9.70 -10.34
N PHE A 292 -9.30 9.34 -9.07
CA PHE A 292 -10.22 8.31 -8.56
C PHE A 292 -11.67 8.81 -8.49
N GLY A 293 -11.86 10.13 -8.43
CA GLY A 293 -13.19 10.73 -8.35
C GLY A 293 -13.96 10.24 -7.12
N PHE A 294 -15.25 10.00 -7.29
CA PHE A 294 -16.15 9.49 -6.25
C PHE A 294 -16.23 7.96 -6.22
N THR A 295 -15.17 7.26 -6.68
CA THR A 295 -15.13 5.79 -6.66
C THR A 295 -14.60 5.26 -5.33
N ASP A 296 -14.80 3.95 -5.11
CA ASP A 296 -14.29 3.25 -3.91
C ASP A 296 -12.76 3.06 -3.90
N MET A 297 -12.03 3.49 -4.93
CA MET A 297 -10.58 3.26 -5.06
C MET A 297 -9.80 3.91 -3.90
N THR A 298 -10.21 5.10 -3.43
CA THR A 298 -9.57 5.75 -2.28
C THR A 298 -9.73 4.94 -0.99
N TYR A 299 -10.89 4.30 -0.79
CA TYR A 299 -11.15 3.42 0.36
C TYR A 299 -10.42 2.09 0.25
N GLN A 300 -10.23 1.55 -0.96
CA GLN A 300 -9.39 0.37 -1.20
C GLN A 300 -7.93 0.65 -0.83
N GLN A 301 -7.42 1.83 -1.20
CA GLN A 301 -6.07 2.26 -0.83
C GLN A 301 -5.91 2.45 0.68
N LEU A 302 -6.91 3.05 1.34
CA LEU A 302 -6.94 3.15 2.80
C LEU A 302 -6.95 1.76 3.45
N ALA A 303 -7.68 0.79 2.90
CA ALA A 303 -7.67 -0.59 3.40
C ALA A 303 -6.27 -1.23 3.30
N MET A 304 -5.51 -0.95 2.25
CA MET A 304 -4.11 -1.38 2.13
C MET A 304 -3.25 -0.73 3.23
N SER A 305 -3.36 0.58 3.44
CA SER A 305 -2.64 1.30 4.49
C SER A 305 -2.95 0.74 5.89
N ARG A 306 -4.21 0.38 6.17
CA ARG A 306 -4.63 -0.29 7.41
C ARG A 306 -3.98 -1.66 7.58
N MET A 307 -3.88 -2.42 6.50
CA MET A 307 -3.21 -3.72 6.52
C MET A 307 -1.70 -3.57 6.71
N ARG A 308 -1.08 -2.56 6.11
CA ARG A 308 0.35 -2.26 6.27
C ARG A 308 0.69 -1.80 7.69
N ALA A 309 -0.20 -1.04 8.33
CA ALA A 309 -0.04 -0.67 9.73
C ALA A 309 0.06 -1.92 10.63
N LYS A 310 -0.86 -2.90 10.45
CA LYS A 310 -0.83 -4.18 11.15
C LYS A 310 0.40 -5.01 10.80
N GLU A 311 0.76 -5.07 9.52
CA GLU A 311 1.87 -5.89 9.03
C GLU A 311 3.19 -5.50 9.69
N TYR A 312 3.41 -4.19 9.81
CA TYR A 312 4.69 -3.67 10.29
C TYR A 312 4.67 -3.13 11.72
N ASP A 313 3.50 -3.17 12.39
CA ASP A 313 3.33 -2.66 13.74
C ASP A 313 3.71 -1.17 13.88
N ARG A 314 3.22 -0.35 12.94
CA ARG A 314 3.51 1.08 12.86
C ARG A 314 2.27 1.87 12.50
N ALA A 315 2.18 3.08 13.01
CA ALA A 315 1.18 4.01 12.53
C ALA A 315 1.43 4.34 11.04
N VAL A 316 0.36 4.55 10.28
CA VAL A 316 0.42 4.97 8.88
C VAL A 316 -0.35 6.27 8.71
N VAL A 317 0.34 7.31 8.25
CA VAL A 317 -0.26 8.60 7.89
C VAL A 317 -0.58 8.58 6.39
N VAL A 318 -1.84 8.66 6.05
CA VAL A 318 -2.29 8.81 4.66
C VAL A 318 -2.58 10.28 4.42
N ALA A 319 -1.80 10.93 3.57
CA ALA A 319 -2.06 12.30 3.12
C ALA A 319 -2.51 12.25 1.66
N ALA A 320 -3.76 12.63 1.39
CA ALA A 320 -4.34 12.62 0.04
C ALA A 320 -4.54 14.06 -0.47
N THR A 321 -4.40 14.27 -1.78
CA THR A 321 -4.70 15.58 -2.39
C THR A 321 -6.18 15.93 -2.24
N SER A 322 -7.08 14.97 -2.56
CA SER A 322 -8.54 15.14 -2.57
C SER A 322 -9.30 13.87 -2.21
N GLY A 323 -8.59 12.76 -1.97
CA GLY A 323 -9.17 11.49 -1.56
C GLY A 323 -9.51 11.46 -0.07
N VAL A 324 -9.32 10.31 0.57
CA VAL A 324 -9.43 10.16 2.02
C VAL A 324 -8.04 10.21 2.62
N SER A 325 -7.70 11.32 3.29
CA SER A 325 -6.59 11.34 4.24
C SER A 325 -7.01 10.63 5.52
N ALA A 326 -6.07 9.97 6.19
CA ALA A 326 -6.38 9.22 7.39
C ALA A 326 -5.16 9.06 8.31
N ILE A 327 -5.43 9.02 9.60
CA ILE A 327 -4.50 8.56 10.64
C ILE A 327 -4.86 7.12 10.98
N VAL A 328 -3.93 6.21 10.74
CA VAL A 328 -4.10 4.78 10.96
C VAL A 328 -3.16 4.32 12.07
N LYS A 329 -3.73 3.74 13.13
CA LYS A 329 -2.96 3.19 14.26
C LYS A 329 -2.25 1.89 13.88
N PRO A 330 -1.24 1.45 14.66
CA PRO A 330 -0.54 0.19 14.41
C PRO A 330 -1.45 -1.04 14.36
N ASP A 331 -2.59 -1.01 15.05
CA ASP A 331 -3.61 -2.07 15.01
C ASP A 331 -4.51 -2.02 13.76
N GLY A 332 -4.26 -1.08 12.83
CA GLY A 332 -5.03 -0.86 11.61
C GLY A 332 -6.38 -0.19 11.81
N SER A 333 -6.70 0.29 13.02
CA SER A 333 -7.86 1.15 13.24
C SER A 333 -7.62 2.54 12.65
N VAL A 334 -8.67 3.15 12.12
CA VAL A 334 -8.65 4.52 11.61
C VAL A 334 -9.09 5.43 12.77
N GLU A 335 -8.16 6.25 13.23
CA GLU A 335 -8.42 7.22 14.30
C GLU A 335 -9.17 8.44 13.78
N GLN A 336 -8.66 8.99 12.68
CA GLN A 336 -9.23 10.17 12.02
C GLN A 336 -9.22 9.96 10.50
N ARG A 337 -10.15 10.58 9.82
CA ARG A 337 -10.18 10.65 8.35
C ARG A 337 -10.91 11.89 7.86
N THR A 338 -10.48 12.38 6.70
CA THR A 338 -11.18 13.47 6.00
C THR A 338 -12.36 12.98 5.18
N ALA A 339 -13.20 13.91 4.74
CA ALA A 339 -14.08 13.70 3.60
C ALA A 339 -13.31 13.87 2.28
N ILE A 340 -13.79 13.21 1.22
CA ILE A 340 -13.24 13.40 -0.13
C ILE A 340 -13.59 14.78 -0.68
N PHE A 341 -12.70 15.36 -1.49
CA PHE A 341 -12.84 16.69 -2.10
C PHE A 341 -13.06 17.83 -1.10
N THR A 342 -12.49 17.72 0.10
CA THR A 342 -12.45 18.77 1.10
C THR A 342 -11.03 19.26 1.32
N SER A 343 -10.89 20.51 1.78
CA SER A 343 -9.62 21.02 2.33
C SER A 343 -9.64 20.81 3.84
N ASP A 344 -8.70 20.00 4.35
CA ASP A 344 -8.68 19.58 5.75
C ASP A 344 -7.25 19.28 6.24
N ALA A 345 -7.07 19.13 7.55
CA ALA A 345 -5.84 18.59 8.14
C ALA A 345 -6.20 17.69 9.32
N LEU A 346 -5.47 16.61 9.46
CA LEU A 346 -5.60 15.65 10.55
C LEU A 346 -4.36 15.75 11.43
N GLU A 347 -4.55 15.89 12.73
CA GLU A 347 -3.50 16.09 13.72
C GLU A 347 -3.55 14.95 14.73
N ALA A 348 -2.42 14.30 14.97
CA ALA A 348 -2.35 13.19 15.91
C ALA A 348 -0.96 13.01 16.51
N GLU A 349 -0.93 12.65 17.79
CA GLU A 349 0.25 12.14 18.46
C GLU A 349 0.37 10.62 18.18
N LEU A 350 1.44 10.20 17.51
CA LEU A 350 1.58 8.83 17.01
C LEU A 350 2.77 8.12 17.65
N PRO A 351 2.60 6.83 18.03
CA PRO A 351 3.68 6.05 18.60
C PRO A 351 4.77 5.74 17.57
N LEU A 352 6.03 5.89 17.97
CA LEU A 352 7.19 5.44 17.22
C LEU A 352 7.50 3.98 17.56
N SER A 353 7.64 3.13 16.55
CA SER A 353 7.87 1.69 16.75
C SER A 353 9.14 1.22 16.08
N ASP A 354 9.96 0.47 16.81
CA ASP A 354 11.13 -0.23 16.31
C ASP A 354 10.86 -1.73 16.10
N THR A 355 9.62 -2.18 16.27
CA THR A 355 9.25 -3.60 16.21
C THR A 355 9.54 -4.18 14.83
N MET A 356 10.26 -5.31 14.79
CA MET A 356 10.46 -6.10 13.58
C MET A 356 9.54 -7.32 13.58
N THR A 357 8.40 -7.19 12.93
CA THR A 357 7.44 -8.30 12.77
C THR A 357 8.03 -9.46 11.97
N LEU A 358 7.45 -10.65 12.08
CA LEU A 358 7.92 -11.80 11.29
C LEU A 358 7.77 -11.53 9.79
N SER A 359 6.68 -10.90 9.36
CA SER A 359 6.48 -10.50 7.96
C SER A 359 7.58 -9.56 7.46
N ALA A 360 8.01 -8.57 8.27
CA ALA A 360 9.10 -7.67 7.90
C ALA A 360 10.42 -8.44 7.65
N ARG A 361 10.67 -9.52 8.42
CA ARG A 361 11.89 -10.34 8.32
C ARG A 361 11.83 -11.35 7.16
N VAL A 362 10.71 -12.05 7.00
CA VAL A 362 10.61 -13.24 6.13
C VAL A 362 9.56 -13.11 5.01
N GLY A 363 8.86 -11.99 4.93
CA GLY A 363 7.67 -11.79 4.08
C GLY A 363 7.74 -12.38 2.66
N PRO A 364 8.77 -12.10 1.83
CA PRO A 364 8.79 -12.60 0.47
C PRO A 364 8.93 -14.12 0.39
N TRP A 365 9.59 -14.73 1.37
CA TRP A 365 9.79 -16.19 1.37
C TRP A 365 8.49 -16.94 1.63
N VAL A 366 7.60 -16.42 2.48
CA VAL A 366 6.28 -17.04 2.72
C VAL A 366 5.48 -17.10 1.43
N GLU A 367 5.40 -16.01 0.68
CA GLU A 367 4.68 -15.97 -0.60
C GLU A 367 5.30 -16.93 -1.62
N TRP A 368 6.62 -16.94 -1.76
CA TRP A 368 7.31 -17.81 -2.71
C TRP A 368 7.15 -19.29 -2.36
N ILE A 369 7.28 -19.66 -1.08
CA ILE A 369 7.06 -21.05 -0.65
C ILE A 369 5.63 -21.49 -0.97
N LEU A 370 4.64 -20.68 -0.65
CA LEU A 370 3.23 -20.99 -0.92
C LEU A 370 2.96 -21.07 -2.43
N ALA A 371 3.52 -20.17 -3.23
CA ALA A 371 3.38 -20.19 -4.68
C ALA A 371 4.02 -21.45 -5.30
N ILE A 372 5.23 -21.82 -4.87
CA ILE A 372 5.91 -23.04 -5.31
C ILE A 372 5.10 -24.28 -4.93
N LEU A 373 4.57 -24.37 -3.70
CA LEU A 373 3.72 -25.48 -3.28
C LEU A 373 2.46 -25.57 -4.14
N GLY A 374 1.85 -24.46 -4.52
CA GLY A 374 0.71 -24.42 -5.43
C GLY A 374 1.05 -24.96 -6.83
N LEU A 375 2.15 -24.48 -7.39
CA LEU A 375 2.64 -24.93 -8.69
C LEU A 375 2.96 -26.45 -8.70
N LEU A 376 3.65 -26.93 -7.66
CA LEU A 376 3.98 -28.34 -7.50
C LEU A 376 2.73 -29.21 -7.35
N SER A 377 1.71 -28.74 -6.60
CA SER A 377 0.45 -29.47 -6.42
C SER A 377 -0.28 -29.67 -7.75
N VAL A 378 -0.33 -28.66 -8.60
CA VAL A 378 -0.95 -28.75 -9.93
C VAL A 378 -0.11 -29.62 -10.87
N ALA A 379 1.20 -29.43 -10.91
CA ALA A 379 2.12 -30.21 -11.77
C ALA A 379 2.08 -31.72 -11.45
N PHE A 380 2.10 -32.05 -10.15
CA PHE A 380 2.01 -33.47 -9.72
C PHE A 380 0.65 -34.10 -10.09
N THR A 381 -0.41 -33.33 -9.93
CA THR A 381 -1.76 -33.74 -10.30
C THR A 381 -1.88 -34.00 -11.79
N TYR A 382 -1.34 -33.11 -12.62
CA TYR A 382 -1.33 -33.27 -14.08
C TYR A 382 -0.56 -34.52 -14.54
N ARG A 383 0.64 -34.75 -13.97
CA ARG A 383 1.46 -35.93 -14.32
C ARG A 383 0.77 -37.26 -13.99
N ARG A 384 0.10 -37.35 -12.82
CA ARG A 384 -0.67 -38.55 -12.44
C ARG A 384 -1.88 -38.79 -13.32
N GLY A 385 -2.54 -37.72 -13.80
CA GLY A 385 -3.65 -37.86 -14.75
C GLY A 385 -3.22 -38.43 -16.11
N LYS A 386 -2.04 -38.03 -16.62
CA LYS A 386 -1.51 -38.57 -17.86
C LYS A 386 -1.16 -40.08 -17.78
N LYS A 387 -0.57 -40.52 -16.65
CA LYS A 387 -0.23 -41.96 -16.48
C LYS A 387 -1.47 -42.84 -16.47
N ALA A 388 -2.56 -42.42 -15.85
CA ALA A 388 -3.83 -43.14 -15.80
C ALA A 388 -4.58 -43.22 -17.16
N PHE A 389 -4.12 -42.55 -18.20
CA PHE A 389 -4.65 -42.61 -19.57
C PHE A 389 -3.78 -43.50 -20.51
N HIS A 390 -2.59 -43.94 -20.05
CA HIS A 390 -1.66 -44.77 -20.84
C HIS A 390 -1.55 -46.20 -20.32
N ASP A 391 -2.11 -46.47 -19.13
CA ASP A 391 -2.34 -47.78 -18.55
C ASP A 391 -3.82 -48.18 -18.74
#